data_5fc0fcbcf38c6c0b7e6595c1713f8474
#
_entry.id   5fc0fcbcf38c6c0b7e6595c1713f8474
#
_cell.length_a   1.000
_cell.length_b   1.000
_cell.length_c   1.000
_cell.angle_alpha   90.00
_cell.angle_beta   90.00
_cell.angle_gamma   90.00
#
_symmetry.space_group_name_H-M   'P 1'
#
loop_
_entity.id
_entity.type
_entity.pdbx_description
1 polymer ?
#
loop_
_entity_poly.entity_id
_entity_poly.type
_entity_poly.pdbx_seq_one_letter_code
_entity_poly.pdbx_strand_id
1 'polypeptide(L)'
;LAERRNVLTEMESKTLLAAFHIPVTKTLLARSSNEAMMIATQLGFPVALKIDSPEIAHKSDVGGVALSVPNGAAARDAYTDMVQRVARLRPEARINGVTVQKMARARRGREICIGLVCDDPFGPVITFGAGGTMIELIDDRAMELPPLNQFLARRLMERARVAETLGEWRGASAVDMQALEQVLLRVSEMVCALPQLREMDINPLIVDEQGAVAVDARIAIHETARGGGRTEGAGHGHYGHLSILPYPARYEQVWPLRGGGEYLVRPIRPDDAQMVQRLVKELSPESRYFRFVSQIAELPPSMLARFTLIDYDREMALVAVHRERVVDEEGEVRHKERIVGVSRYVTNPDHTSCEFALLVADDFAGKGLGSRLMLSIMEVARDRGLAELQGLVLANNPTMLKLMRR
;
A
#
# COMPACT_ATOMS: atom_id res chain seq x y z
N LEU A 1 4.88 16.67 -15.25
CA LEU A 1 5.73 16.17 -16.35
C LEU A 1 5.67 17.10 -17.59
N ALA A 2 4.48 17.54 -18.04
CA ALA A 2 4.35 18.44 -19.20
C ALA A 2 5.11 19.77 -19.04
N GLU A 3 5.25 20.26 -17.81
CA GLU A 3 5.99 21.49 -17.47
C GLU A 3 7.48 21.27 -17.16
N ARG A 4 7.99 20.05 -17.32
CA ARG A 4 9.39 19.62 -17.00
C ARG A 4 9.80 19.89 -15.55
N ARG A 5 8.84 19.96 -14.62
CA ARG A 5 9.08 20.07 -13.19
C ARG A 5 9.06 18.69 -12.54
N ASN A 6 10.00 18.43 -11.66
CA ASN A 6 10.09 17.19 -10.90
C ASN A 6 9.50 17.30 -9.48
N VAL A 7 9.20 18.53 -9.02
CA VAL A 7 8.60 18.77 -7.71
C VAL A 7 7.23 19.42 -7.89
N LEU A 8 6.23 18.87 -7.23
CA LEU A 8 4.87 19.42 -7.19
C LEU A 8 4.81 20.60 -6.21
N THR A 9 3.96 21.58 -6.51
CA THR A 9 3.62 22.62 -5.53
C THR A 9 2.87 22.00 -4.34
N GLU A 10 2.75 22.74 -3.22
CA GLU A 10 1.99 22.28 -2.05
C GLU A 10 0.52 21.97 -2.41
N MET A 11 -0.09 22.82 -3.24
CA MET A 11 -1.47 22.61 -3.72
C MET A 11 -1.61 21.35 -4.56
N GLU A 12 -0.69 21.11 -5.48
CA GLU A 12 -0.67 19.91 -6.32
C GLU A 12 -0.44 18.66 -5.45
N SER A 13 0.50 18.72 -4.49
CA SER A 13 0.78 17.64 -3.55
C SER A 13 -0.46 17.29 -2.71
N LYS A 14 -1.12 18.29 -2.14
CA LYS A 14 -2.37 18.08 -1.38
C LYS A 14 -3.51 17.54 -2.24
N THR A 15 -3.61 17.98 -3.50
CA THR A 15 -4.61 17.45 -4.43
C THR A 15 -4.38 15.99 -4.71
N LEU A 16 -3.11 15.58 -4.88
CA LEU A 16 -2.75 14.17 -5.07
C LEU A 16 -3.07 13.35 -3.81
N LEU A 17 -2.70 13.82 -2.62
CA LEU A 17 -3.04 13.15 -1.36
C LEU A 17 -4.55 12.99 -1.19
N ALA A 18 -5.33 14.03 -1.48
CA ALA A 18 -6.79 13.98 -1.40
C ALA A 18 -7.42 12.98 -2.38
N ALA A 19 -6.82 12.79 -3.58
CA ALA A 19 -7.27 11.79 -4.55
C ALA A 19 -7.11 10.36 -4.02
N PHE A 20 -6.16 10.13 -3.11
CA PHE A 20 -6.00 8.87 -2.37
C PHE A 20 -6.69 8.87 -1.00
N HIS A 21 -7.66 9.76 -0.79
CA HIS A 21 -8.45 9.86 0.45
C HIS A 21 -7.63 10.15 1.71
N ILE A 22 -6.45 10.75 1.57
CA ILE A 22 -5.66 11.25 2.70
C ILE A 22 -6.22 12.62 3.07
N PRO A 23 -6.64 12.84 4.33
CA PRO A 23 -7.20 14.12 4.74
C PRO A 23 -6.16 15.24 4.67
N VAL A 24 -6.51 16.34 4.02
CA VAL A 24 -5.65 17.53 3.87
C VAL A 24 -6.36 18.79 4.36
N THR A 25 -5.59 19.76 4.84
CA THR A 25 -6.16 21.06 5.18
C THR A 25 -6.71 21.75 3.94
N LYS A 26 -7.91 22.35 4.05
CA LYS A 26 -8.49 23.16 3.00
C LYS A 26 -7.60 24.36 2.74
N THR A 27 -7.03 24.42 1.54
CA THR A 27 -6.04 25.43 1.11
C THR A 27 -6.54 26.06 -0.17
N LEU A 28 -6.51 27.38 -0.25
CA LEU A 28 -6.94 28.14 -1.43
C LEU A 28 -5.84 29.12 -1.82
N LEU A 29 -5.64 29.30 -3.13
CA LEU A 29 -4.65 30.23 -3.67
C LEU A 29 -5.26 31.62 -3.82
N ALA A 30 -4.63 32.64 -3.26
CA ALA A 30 -4.90 34.05 -3.44
C ALA A 30 -3.86 34.64 -4.39
N ARG A 31 -4.32 35.40 -5.39
CA ARG A 31 -3.46 36.09 -6.36
C ARG A 31 -3.37 37.59 -6.11
N SER A 32 -4.09 38.09 -5.11
CA SER A 32 -4.04 39.47 -4.64
C SER A 32 -4.26 39.55 -3.13
N SER A 33 -3.88 40.67 -2.53
CA SER A 33 -4.06 40.89 -1.11
C SER A 33 -5.55 40.94 -0.70
N ASN A 34 -6.43 41.42 -1.59
CA ASN A 34 -7.87 41.41 -1.36
C ASN A 34 -8.45 39.99 -1.43
N GLU A 35 -8.00 39.17 -2.38
CA GLU A 35 -8.38 37.73 -2.41
C GLU A 35 -7.93 37.02 -1.15
N ALA A 36 -6.71 37.28 -0.67
CA ALA A 36 -6.21 36.69 0.58
C ALA A 36 -7.10 37.03 1.78
N MET A 37 -7.54 38.29 1.89
CA MET A 37 -8.47 38.75 2.90
C MET A 37 -9.83 38.03 2.79
N MET A 38 -10.39 37.95 1.58
CA MET A 38 -11.70 37.31 1.34
C MET A 38 -11.65 35.82 1.65
N ILE A 39 -10.63 35.11 1.17
CA ILE A 39 -10.42 33.67 1.44
C ILE A 39 -10.23 33.43 2.94
N ALA A 40 -9.40 34.22 3.60
CA ALA A 40 -9.18 34.10 5.05
C ALA A 40 -10.47 34.28 5.84
N THR A 41 -11.31 35.25 5.45
CA THR A 41 -12.62 35.49 6.07
C THR A 41 -13.56 34.30 5.86
N GLN A 42 -13.58 33.73 4.66
CA GLN A 42 -14.38 32.54 4.33
C GLN A 42 -13.95 31.28 5.10
N LEU A 43 -12.65 31.07 5.25
CA LEU A 43 -12.10 29.92 5.98
C LEU A 43 -12.26 30.02 7.49
N GLY A 44 -12.38 31.25 8.02
CA GLY A 44 -12.40 31.56 9.44
C GLY A 44 -11.00 31.58 10.07
N PHE A 45 -10.83 32.43 11.07
CA PHE A 45 -9.54 32.71 11.72
C PHE A 45 -9.27 31.79 12.91
N PRO A 46 -8.01 31.61 13.29
CA PRO A 46 -6.80 32.09 12.61
C PRO A 46 -6.47 31.29 11.34
N VAL A 47 -5.76 31.91 10.40
CA VAL A 47 -5.28 31.29 9.17
C VAL A 47 -3.76 31.32 9.08
N ALA A 48 -3.20 30.44 8.24
CA ALA A 48 -1.82 30.48 7.79
C ALA A 48 -1.77 30.92 6.33
N LEU A 49 -0.78 31.79 6.01
CA LEU A 49 -0.45 32.20 4.67
C LEU A 49 0.90 31.65 4.29
N LYS A 50 1.05 31.09 3.08
CA LYS A 50 2.32 30.57 2.59
C LYS A 50 2.52 31.01 1.13
N ILE A 51 3.73 31.42 0.77
CA ILE A 51 4.08 31.75 -0.62
C ILE A 51 3.91 30.51 -1.50
N ASP A 52 3.32 30.68 -2.69
CA ASP A 52 3.23 29.64 -3.70
C ASP A 52 4.19 29.93 -4.85
N SER A 53 5.26 29.16 -4.91
CA SER A 53 6.30 29.24 -5.95
C SER A 53 6.91 27.86 -6.16
N PRO A 54 7.04 27.41 -7.41
CA PRO A 54 7.68 26.13 -7.71
C PRO A 54 9.18 26.12 -7.47
N GLU A 55 9.83 27.29 -7.47
CA GLU A 55 11.28 27.44 -7.27
C GLU A 55 11.66 27.63 -5.79
N ILE A 56 10.69 27.78 -4.88
CA ILE A 56 10.95 27.97 -3.45
C ILE A 56 10.54 26.73 -2.67
N ALA A 57 11.51 25.85 -2.40
CA ALA A 57 11.28 24.62 -1.65
C ALA A 57 11.08 24.87 -0.14
N HIS A 58 11.91 25.73 0.46
CA HIS A 58 11.86 26.06 1.90
C HIS A 58 11.30 27.46 2.09
N LYS A 59 10.00 27.56 2.22
CA LYS A 59 9.26 28.84 2.29
C LYS A 59 9.64 29.67 3.50
N SER A 60 9.93 29.01 4.63
CA SER A 60 10.31 29.68 5.89
C SER A 60 11.62 30.47 5.78
N ASP A 61 12.60 29.98 5.01
CA ASP A 61 13.93 30.59 4.88
C ASP A 61 13.88 31.96 4.18
N VAL A 62 12.87 32.18 3.35
CA VAL A 62 12.64 33.43 2.65
C VAL A 62 11.53 34.29 3.29
N GLY A 63 11.08 33.92 4.49
CA GLY A 63 9.96 34.60 5.14
C GLY A 63 8.64 34.44 4.39
N GLY A 64 8.50 33.35 3.64
CA GLY A 64 7.33 33.01 2.85
C GLY A 64 6.22 32.27 3.62
N VAL A 65 6.21 32.36 4.97
CA VAL A 65 5.19 31.76 5.83
C VAL A 65 4.76 32.78 6.89
N ALA A 66 3.44 32.95 7.07
CA ALA A 66 2.85 33.73 8.15
C ALA A 66 1.80 32.86 8.84
N LEU A 67 2.01 32.58 10.13
CA LEU A 67 1.13 31.73 10.94
C LEU A 67 0.25 32.55 11.88
N SER A 68 -0.87 31.95 12.30
CA SER A 68 -1.79 32.54 13.29
C SER A 68 -2.31 33.93 12.94
N VAL A 69 -2.53 34.18 11.65
CA VAL A 69 -3.07 35.47 11.16
C VAL A 69 -4.51 35.62 11.66
N PRO A 70 -4.80 36.66 12.47
CA PRO A 70 -5.99 36.69 13.32
C PRO A 70 -7.24 37.30 12.67
N ASN A 71 -7.10 38.03 11.56
CA ASN A 71 -8.22 38.74 10.90
C ASN A 71 -7.90 39.08 9.44
N GLY A 72 -8.90 39.59 8.72
CA GLY A 72 -8.79 39.89 7.29
C GLY A 72 -7.81 41.01 6.95
N ALA A 73 -7.72 42.04 7.79
CA ALA A 73 -6.76 43.15 7.59
C ALA A 73 -5.32 42.59 7.70
N ALA A 74 -5.03 41.82 8.75
CA ALA A 74 -3.74 41.20 8.91
C ALA A 74 -3.41 40.21 7.76
N ALA A 75 -4.41 39.51 7.21
CA ALA A 75 -4.19 38.63 6.04
C ALA A 75 -3.81 39.41 4.79
N ARG A 76 -4.44 40.57 4.55
CA ARG A 76 -4.11 41.46 3.43
C ARG A 76 -2.69 42.03 3.56
N ASP A 77 -2.31 42.47 4.77
CA ASP A 77 -1.00 43.05 5.03
C ASP A 77 0.07 41.99 4.94
N ALA A 78 -0.16 40.80 5.54
CA ALA A 78 0.77 39.65 5.45
C ALA A 78 1.02 39.21 4.00
N TYR A 79 0.00 39.20 3.14
CA TYR A 79 0.15 38.91 1.72
C TYR A 79 1.13 39.91 1.07
N THR A 80 0.89 41.19 1.27
CA THR A 80 1.68 42.26 0.63
C THR A 80 3.13 42.21 1.08
N ASP A 81 3.36 42.09 2.38
CA ASP A 81 4.71 42.04 2.96
C ASP A 81 5.47 40.79 2.51
N MET A 82 4.78 39.65 2.45
CA MET A 82 5.36 38.37 2.05
C MET A 82 5.80 38.43 0.58
N VAL A 83 4.93 38.83 -0.32
CA VAL A 83 5.23 38.91 -1.76
C VAL A 83 6.39 39.88 -2.02
N GLN A 84 6.38 41.06 -1.40
CA GLN A 84 7.47 42.05 -1.53
C GLN A 84 8.80 41.53 -0.98
N ARG A 85 8.80 40.84 0.15
CA ARG A 85 9.97 40.25 0.76
C ARG A 85 10.59 39.18 -0.12
N VAL A 86 9.75 38.21 -0.55
CA VAL A 86 10.19 37.09 -1.39
C VAL A 86 10.69 37.58 -2.74
N ALA A 87 10.01 38.54 -3.38
CA ALA A 87 10.48 39.13 -4.64
C ALA A 87 11.85 39.84 -4.52
N ARG A 88 12.16 40.38 -3.34
CA ARG A 88 13.50 40.97 -3.09
C ARG A 88 14.59 39.92 -2.83
N LEU A 89 14.24 38.83 -2.12
CA LEU A 89 15.22 37.79 -1.74
C LEU A 89 15.50 36.80 -2.87
N ARG A 90 14.47 36.57 -3.72
CA ARG A 90 14.51 35.58 -4.81
C ARG A 90 13.85 36.20 -6.07
N PRO A 91 14.49 37.20 -6.70
CA PRO A 91 13.94 37.91 -7.85
C PRO A 91 13.74 37.01 -9.07
N GLU A 92 14.44 35.89 -9.16
CA GLU A 92 14.33 34.89 -10.21
C GLU A 92 13.14 33.93 -10.03
N ALA A 93 12.57 33.85 -8.82
CA ALA A 93 11.51 32.89 -8.52
C ALA A 93 10.14 33.40 -9.02
N ARG A 94 9.41 32.55 -9.72
CA ARG A 94 8.04 32.81 -10.14
C ARG A 94 7.10 32.68 -8.95
N ILE A 95 6.43 33.75 -8.58
CA ILE A 95 5.42 33.75 -7.53
C ILE A 95 4.04 33.59 -8.18
N ASN A 96 3.36 32.46 -7.94
CA ASN A 96 2.00 32.21 -8.42
C ASN A 96 0.95 32.93 -7.57
N GLY A 97 1.28 33.24 -6.31
CA GLY A 97 0.41 33.86 -5.32
C GLY A 97 0.78 33.44 -3.90
N VAL A 98 -0.20 33.51 -3.02
CA VAL A 98 -0.08 33.07 -1.62
C VAL A 98 -1.21 32.11 -1.30
N THR A 99 -0.89 30.95 -0.80
CA THR A 99 -1.92 30.01 -0.30
C THR A 99 -2.40 30.45 1.07
N VAL A 100 -3.71 30.35 1.27
CA VAL A 100 -4.38 30.64 2.54
C VAL A 100 -5.05 29.36 3.02
N GLN A 101 -4.73 28.95 4.24
CA GLN A 101 -5.31 27.76 4.87
C GLN A 101 -5.73 28.04 6.31
N LYS A 102 -6.79 27.37 6.77
CA LYS A 102 -7.18 27.42 8.18
C LYS A 102 -6.08 26.77 9.02
N MET A 103 -5.74 27.40 10.15
CA MET A 103 -4.83 26.78 11.11
C MET A 103 -5.44 25.49 11.64
N ALA A 104 -4.71 24.37 11.48
CA ALA A 104 -5.07 23.17 12.19
C ALA A 104 -4.93 23.39 13.70
N ARG A 105 -5.88 22.90 14.50
CA ARG A 105 -5.87 23.11 15.96
C ARG A 105 -4.80 22.24 16.61
N ALA A 106 -3.56 22.71 16.55
CA ALA A 106 -2.41 22.01 17.11
C ALA A 106 -2.30 22.05 18.65
N ARG A 107 -3.24 22.68 19.37
CA ARG A 107 -3.10 22.83 20.84
C ARG A 107 -2.99 21.51 21.61
N ARG A 108 -3.40 20.37 21.03
CA ARG A 108 -3.32 19.03 21.61
C ARG A 108 -2.92 17.96 20.58
N GLY A 109 -2.77 18.33 19.29
CA GLY A 109 -2.36 17.42 18.23
C GLY A 109 -0.87 17.08 18.31
N ARG A 110 -0.52 15.88 17.87
CA ARG A 110 0.87 15.46 17.65
C ARG A 110 1.25 15.75 16.22
N GLU A 111 2.45 16.25 16.03
CA GLU A 111 3.03 16.46 14.71
C GLU A 111 3.79 15.20 14.31
N ILE A 112 3.33 14.58 13.25
CA ILE A 112 3.90 13.35 12.67
C ILE A 112 4.48 13.69 11.31
N CYS A 113 5.57 13.02 10.95
CA CYS A 113 6.12 13.00 9.61
C CYS A 113 5.90 11.63 8.97
N ILE A 114 5.34 11.63 7.76
CA ILE A 114 5.27 10.45 6.91
C ILE A 114 6.03 10.77 5.63
N GLY A 115 7.11 10.03 5.38
CA GLY A 115 7.96 10.21 4.22
C GLY A 115 7.92 9.02 3.27
N LEU A 116 8.39 9.27 2.06
CA LEU A 116 8.73 8.28 1.05
C LEU A 116 10.10 8.63 0.48
N VAL A 117 10.97 7.65 0.42
CA VAL A 117 12.27 7.73 -0.28
C VAL A 117 12.40 6.52 -1.20
N CYS A 118 12.94 6.71 -2.39
CA CYS A 118 13.32 5.60 -3.25
C CYS A 118 14.80 5.33 -3.06
N ASP A 119 15.14 4.12 -2.63
CA ASP A 119 16.50 3.67 -2.35
C ASP A 119 16.79 2.38 -3.14
N ASP A 120 17.84 2.39 -3.95
CA ASP A 120 18.27 1.21 -4.68
C ASP A 120 19.07 0.28 -3.73
N PRO A 121 18.80 -1.04 -3.68
CA PRO A 121 17.93 -1.81 -4.58
C PRO A 121 16.48 -1.99 -4.08
N PHE A 122 16.07 -1.35 -2.98
CA PHE A 122 14.80 -1.61 -2.29
C PHE A 122 13.59 -0.92 -2.95
N GLY A 123 13.83 0.04 -3.85
CA GLY A 123 12.75 0.85 -4.41
C GLY A 123 12.14 1.80 -3.36
N PRO A 124 10.83 2.05 -3.39
CA PRO A 124 10.19 2.96 -2.45
C PRO A 124 10.18 2.38 -1.02
N VAL A 125 10.52 3.23 -0.06
CA VAL A 125 10.53 2.96 1.39
C VAL A 125 9.66 4.01 2.08
N ILE A 126 8.66 3.58 2.82
CA ILE A 126 7.80 4.45 3.62
C ILE A 126 8.47 4.70 4.97
N THR A 127 8.56 5.96 5.39
CA THR A 127 9.11 6.36 6.68
C THR A 127 8.03 6.97 7.56
N PHE A 128 8.18 6.80 8.87
CA PHE A 128 7.28 7.32 9.89
C PHE A 128 8.07 7.78 11.12
N GLY A 129 7.72 8.95 11.66
CA GLY A 129 8.40 9.48 12.85
C GLY A 129 7.79 10.78 13.35
N ALA A 130 8.49 11.43 14.28
CA ALA A 130 8.11 12.74 14.78
C ALA A 130 8.15 13.77 13.65
N GLY A 131 7.17 14.68 13.61
CA GLY A 131 7.09 15.77 12.66
C GLY A 131 7.45 17.12 13.25
N GLY A 132 7.22 18.18 12.47
CA GLY A 132 7.47 19.55 12.84
C GLY A 132 8.94 19.99 12.61
N THR A 133 9.32 21.12 13.19
CA THR A 133 10.61 21.75 12.96
C THR A 133 11.80 21.07 13.63
N MET A 134 11.54 20.15 14.55
CA MET A 134 12.57 19.42 15.31
C MET A 134 12.99 18.09 14.69
N ILE A 135 12.40 17.72 13.55
CA ILE A 135 12.57 16.41 12.91
C ILE A 135 14.06 16.09 12.65
N GLU A 136 14.83 17.05 12.18
CA GLU A 136 16.26 16.89 11.87
C GLU A 136 17.13 16.63 13.11
N LEU A 137 16.70 17.12 14.28
CA LEU A 137 17.43 16.96 15.54
C LEU A 137 17.08 15.66 16.27
N ILE A 138 15.85 15.17 16.11
CA ILE A 138 15.38 13.98 16.83
C ILE A 138 15.78 12.70 16.11
N ASP A 139 15.92 12.75 14.78
CA ASP A 139 16.21 11.59 13.89
C ASP A 139 15.36 10.35 14.23
N ASP A 140 14.07 10.60 14.45
CA ASP A 140 13.10 9.56 14.78
C ASP A 140 12.45 9.06 13.50
N ARG A 141 12.99 7.98 12.93
CA ARG A 141 12.49 7.38 11.68
C ARG A 141 12.41 5.88 11.78
N ALA A 142 11.20 5.37 11.76
CA ALA A 142 10.93 3.96 11.44
C ALA A 142 10.68 3.82 9.93
N MET A 143 11.02 2.67 9.36
CA MET A 143 10.94 2.41 7.91
C MET A 143 10.25 1.09 7.64
N GLU A 144 9.48 1.02 6.54
CA GLU A 144 8.85 -0.22 6.07
C GLU A 144 8.69 -0.20 4.55
N LEU A 145 8.76 -1.37 3.93
CA LEU A 145 8.54 -1.52 2.49
C LEU A 145 7.04 -1.63 2.16
N PRO A 146 6.55 -0.90 1.14
CA PRO A 146 5.20 -1.12 0.64
C PRO A 146 5.12 -2.47 -0.12
N PRO A 147 3.94 -3.10 -0.18
CA PRO A 147 2.65 -2.64 0.35
C PRO A 147 2.49 -2.89 1.85
N LEU A 148 1.90 -1.90 2.55
CA LEU A 148 1.54 -2.05 3.96
C LEU A 148 0.17 -2.72 4.08
N ASN A 149 0.04 -3.59 5.08
CA ASN A 149 -1.23 -4.02 5.65
C ASN A 149 -1.39 -3.41 7.06
N GLN A 150 -2.53 -3.65 7.70
CA GLN A 150 -2.79 -3.12 9.05
C GLN A 150 -1.72 -3.51 10.08
N PHE A 151 -1.25 -4.75 10.03
CA PHE A 151 -0.20 -5.24 10.95
C PHE A 151 1.12 -4.48 10.72
N LEU A 152 1.56 -4.34 9.46
CA LEU A 152 2.80 -3.62 9.12
C LEU A 152 2.69 -2.13 9.44
N ALA A 153 1.53 -1.50 9.20
CA ALA A 153 1.30 -0.10 9.54
C ALA A 153 1.40 0.13 11.06
N ARG A 154 0.78 -0.73 11.88
CA ARG A 154 0.89 -0.67 13.34
C ARG A 154 2.31 -0.87 13.82
N ARG A 155 2.99 -1.90 13.31
CA ARG A 155 4.38 -2.18 13.64
C ARG A 155 5.32 -1.03 13.25
N LEU A 156 5.06 -0.36 12.12
CA LEU A 156 5.82 0.82 11.71
C LEU A 156 5.65 1.96 12.72
N MET A 157 4.42 2.24 13.14
CA MET A 157 4.13 3.24 14.17
C MET A 157 4.82 2.91 15.51
N GLU A 158 4.72 1.66 15.98
CA GLU A 158 5.26 1.21 17.27
C GLU A 158 6.80 1.30 17.34
N ARG A 159 7.49 1.19 16.21
CA ARG A 159 8.96 1.28 16.15
C ARG A 159 9.51 2.70 16.22
N ALA A 160 8.70 3.71 15.95
CA ALA A 160 9.08 5.11 16.06
C ALA A 160 9.00 5.59 17.50
N ARG A 161 9.94 6.43 17.94
CA ARG A 161 9.93 7.01 19.32
C ARG A 161 8.70 7.86 19.57
N VAL A 162 8.18 8.53 18.54
CA VAL A 162 6.98 9.35 18.63
C VAL A 162 5.77 8.54 19.10
N ALA A 163 5.77 7.21 18.95
CA ALA A 163 4.71 6.32 19.44
C ALA A 163 4.41 6.52 20.93
N GLU A 164 5.43 6.82 21.75
CA GLU A 164 5.27 7.10 23.19
C GLU A 164 4.36 8.32 23.47
N THR A 165 4.22 9.21 22.51
CA THR A 165 3.40 10.44 22.63
C THR A 165 1.99 10.28 22.06
N LEU A 166 1.70 9.20 21.33
CA LEU A 166 0.41 8.97 20.66
C LEU A 166 -0.69 8.57 21.65
N GLY A 167 -0.33 8.00 22.79
CA GLY A 167 -1.23 7.74 23.90
C GLY A 167 -1.62 9.00 24.65
N GLU A 168 -2.26 8.83 25.81
CA GLU A 168 -2.48 9.95 26.75
C GLU A 168 -1.13 10.51 27.22
N TRP A 169 -0.94 11.79 27.00
CA TRP A 169 0.33 12.44 27.30
C TRP A 169 0.14 13.86 27.84
N ARG A 170 0.65 14.13 29.05
CA ARG A 170 0.64 15.47 29.68
C ARG A 170 -0.72 16.18 29.61
N GLY A 171 -1.81 15.44 29.85
CA GLY A 171 -3.17 15.96 29.84
C GLY A 171 -3.79 16.16 28.45
N ALA A 172 -3.15 15.69 27.40
CA ALA A 172 -3.74 15.53 26.08
C ALA A 172 -4.26 14.09 25.91
N SER A 173 -5.46 13.94 25.33
CA SER A 173 -6.05 12.64 25.02
C SER A 173 -5.18 11.83 24.07
N ALA A 174 -5.35 10.51 24.05
CA ALA A 174 -4.78 9.66 23.02
C ALA A 174 -5.27 10.11 21.63
N VAL A 175 -4.43 9.96 20.63
CA VAL A 175 -4.79 10.27 19.24
C VAL A 175 -5.68 9.17 18.66
N ASP A 176 -6.39 9.49 17.58
CA ASP A 176 -7.10 8.49 16.78
C ASP A 176 -6.09 7.61 16.00
N MET A 177 -5.69 6.50 16.64
CA MET A 177 -4.74 5.54 16.06
C MET A 177 -5.28 4.90 14.77
N GLN A 178 -6.60 4.75 14.66
CA GLN A 178 -7.22 4.17 13.47
C GLN A 178 -7.13 5.14 12.29
N ALA A 179 -7.36 6.42 12.50
CA ALA A 179 -7.18 7.45 11.48
C ALA A 179 -5.73 7.51 10.99
N LEU A 180 -4.75 7.41 11.91
CA LEU A 180 -3.34 7.40 11.56
C LEU A 180 -2.96 6.15 10.75
N GLU A 181 -3.44 4.97 11.17
CA GLU A 181 -3.29 3.72 10.43
C GLU A 181 -3.85 3.83 9.00
N GLN A 182 -5.05 4.40 8.85
CA GLN A 182 -5.66 4.60 7.54
C GLN A 182 -4.82 5.52 6.64
N VAL A 183 -4.23 6.58 7.17
CA VAL A 183 -3.33 7.45 6.39
C VAL A 183 -2.13 6.65 5.87
N LEU A 184 -1.48 5.82 6.70
CA LEU A 184 -0.36 4.97 6.28
C LEU A 184 -0.77 3.97 5.18
N LEU A 185 -1.94 3.35 5.31
CA LEU A 185 -2.45 2.43 4.28
C LEU A 185 -2.72 3.15 2.96
N ARG A 186 -3.29 4.37 2.99
CA ARG A 186 -3.53 5.19 1.79
C ARG A 186 -2.23 5.68 1.15
N VAL A 187 -1.23 6.04 1.96
CA VAL A 187 0.12 6.34 1.46
C VAL A 187 0.70 5.12 0.74
N SER A 188 0.61 3.95 1.35
CA SER A 188 1.08 2.71 0.74
C SER A 188 0.36 2.40 -0.58
N GLU A 189 -0.95 2.58 -0.64
CA GLU A 189 -1.76 2.40 -1.85
C GLU A 189 -1.32 3.37 -2.96
N MET A 190 -1.10 4.65 -2.61
CA MET A 190 -0.60 5.66 -3.54
C MET A 190 0.78 5.30 -4.09
N VAL A 191 1.70 4.86 -3.24
CA VAL A 191 3.05 4.44 -3.63
C VAL A 191 2.99 3.24 -4.56
N CYS A 192 2.15 2.26 -4.29
CA CYS A 192 1.96 1.09 -5.16
C CYS A 192 1.36 1.46 -6.53
N ALA A 193 0.44 2.44 -6.56
CA ALA A 193 -0.24 2.85 -7.78
C ALA A 193 0.58 3.78 -8.68
N LEU A 194 1.54 4.51 -8.12
CA LEU A 194 2.26 5.58 -8.81
C LEU A 194 3.77 5.34 -8.86
N PRO A 195 4.28 4.61 -9.87
CA PRO A 195 5.71 4.34 -10.03
C PRO A 195 6.57 5.59 -10.28
N GLN A 196 5.95 6.74 -10.56
CA GLN A 196 6.63 8.03 -10.76
C GLN A 196 7.03 8.71 -9.46
N LEU A 197 6.52 8.29 -8.32
CA LEU A 197 6.86 8.87 -7.02
C LEU A 197 8.31 8.53 -6.66
N ARG A 198 9.10 9.56 -6.34
CA ARG A 198 10.51 9.41 -5.92
C ARG A 198 10.72 9.79 -4.47
N GLU A 199 10.08 10.85 -4.07
CA GLU A 199 10.19 11.41 -2.73
C GLU A 199 8.84 12.00 -2.32
N MET A 200 8.46 11.81 -1.09
CA MET A 200 7.31 12.47 -0.49
C MET A 200 7.63 12.80 0.96
N ASP A 201 7.18 13.96 1.39
CA ASP A 201 7.23 14.39 2.78
C ASP A 201 5.89 15.03 3.15
N ILE A 202 5.16 14.38 4.07
CA ILE A 202 3.97 14.92 4.71
C ILE A 202 4.41 15.40 6.09
N ASN A 203 4.68 16.69 6.24
CA ASN A 203 5.23 17.27 7.46
C ASN A 203 4.78 18.71 7.69
N PRO A 204 3.94 18.96 8.73
CA PRO A 204 3.38 17.96 9.64
C PRO A 204 2.06 17.32 9.14
N LEU A 205 1.89 16.05 9.48
CA LEU A 205 0.57 15.44 9.65
C LEU A 205 0.16 15.68 11.11
N ILE A 206 -0.91 16.44 11.34
CA ILE A 206 -1.43 16.65 12.69
C ILE A 206 -2.43 15.56 13.01
N VAL A 207 -2.22 14.89 14.16
CA VAL A 207 -3.09 13.81 14.65
C VAL A 207 -3.55 14.15 16.04
N ASP A 208 -4.86 14.07 16.29
CA ASP A 208 -5.51 14.28 17.58
C ASP A 208 -6.61 13.22 17.81
N GLU A 209 -7.44 13.41 18.83
CA GLU A 209 -8.56 12.52 19.15
C GLU A 209 -9.69 12.55 18.10
N GLN A 210 -9.67 13.47 17.14
CA GLN A 210 -10.70 13.64 16.10
C GLN A 210 -10.25 13.08 14.75
N GLY A 211 -8.96 12.74 14.62
CA GLY A 211 -8.42 12.16 13.39
C GLY A 211 -7.03 12.67 13.02
N ALA A 212 -6.71 12.56 11.74
CA ALA A 212 -5.43 12.94 11.16
C ALA A 212 -5.64 13.88 9.96
N VAL A 213 -4.82 14.92 9.82
CA VAL A 213 -4.87 15.86 8.70
C VAL A 213 -3.48 16.34 8.28
N ALA A 214 -3.17 16.21 6.99
CA ALA A 214 -1.92 16.73 6.43
C ALA A 214 -2.00 18.25 6.27
N VAL A 215 -1.07 18.95 6.91
CA VAL A 215 -1.00 20.41 6.91
C VAL A 215 -0.07 20.91 5.84
N ASP A 216 1.00 20.19 5.59
CA ASP A 216 1.95 20.45 4.51
C ASP A 216 2.36 19.15 3.82
N ALA A 217 2.63 19.24 2.52
CA ALA A 217 3.09 18.10 1.74
C ALA A 217 4.00 18.56 0.60
N ARG A 218 5.09 17.83 0.42
CA ARG A 218 6.00 17.96 -0.71
C ARG A 218 6.12 16.62 -1.41
N ILE A 219 5.93 16.61 -2.72
CA ILE A 219 6.05 15.40 -3.53
C ILE A 219 6.98 15.68 -4.69
N ALA A 220 7.99 14.82 -4.86
CA ALA A 220 8.86 14.80 -6.02
C ALA A 220 8.53 13.58 -6.90
N ILE A 221 8.45 13.84 -8.20
CA ILE A 221 8.15 12.83 -9.22
C ILE A 221 9.30 12.73 -10.21
N HIS A 222 9.47 11.58 -10.81
CA HIS A 222 10.43 11.35 -11.87
C HIS A 222 9.71 10.83 -13.11
N GLU A 223 10.17 11.24 -14.28
CA GLU A 223 9.76 10.60 -15.50
C GLU A 223 10.34 9.17 -15.48
N THR A 224 9.49 8.17 -15.31
CA THR A 224 9.95 6.79 -15.47
C THR A 224 10.40 6.65 -16.92
N ALA A 225 11.71 6.62 -17.13
CA ALA A 225 12.23 6.17 -18.41
C ALA A 225 11.57 4.80 -18.67
N ARG A 226 10.85 4.67 -19.76
CA ARG A 226 10.36 3.37 -20.25
C ARG A 226 11.57 2.46 -20.31
N GLY A 227 11.73 1.56 -19.32
CA GLY A 227 12.80 0.57 -19.31
C GLY A 227 14.12 1.03 -18.70
N GLY A 228 14.18 1.41 -17.43
CA GLY A 228 15.42 1.73 -16.71
C GLY A 228 15.63 0.86 -15.47
N GLY A 229 16.35 -0.25 -15.59
CA GLY A 229 17.19 -0.74 -14.52
C GLY A 229 16.81 -1.97 -13.69
N ARG A 230 15.74 -2.69 -14.01
CA ARG A 230 15.68 -4.13 -13.73
C ARG A 230 15.31 -4.80 -15.04
N THR A 231 16.11 -5.79 -15.45
CA THR A 231 15.88 -6.62 -16.64
C THR A 231 14.40 -6.79 -16.91
N GLU A 232 13.97 -6.48 -18.13
CA GLU A 232 12.66 -6.83 -18.67
C GLU A 232 12.43 -8.35 -18.55
N GLY A 233 12.29 -8.82 -17.31
CA GLY A 233 11.68 -10.09 -17.02
C GLY A 233 10.19 -9.86 -17.22
N ALA A 234 9.68 -10.35 -18.33
CA ALA A 234 8.28 -10.35 -18.63
C ALA A 234 7.49 -10.75 -17.39
N GLY A 235 6.70 -9.85 -16.81
CA GLY A 235 5.80 -10.20 -15.71
C GLY A 235 5.55 -9.20 -14.60
N HIS A 236 6.37 -8.18 -14.40
CA HIS A 236 6.18 -7.24 -13.27
C HIS A 236 5.09 -6.18 -13.54
N GLY A 237 4.68 -5.97 -14.79
CA GLY A 237 3.58 -5.09 -15.14
C GLY A 237 3.71 -3.70 -14.49
N HIS A 238 2.61 -3.24 -13.89
CA HIS A 238 2.49 -1.93 -13.25
C HIS A 238 3.31 -1.77 -11.95
N TYR A 239 3.73 -2.87 -11.31
CA TYR A 239 4.38 -2.88 -9.99
C TYR A 239 5.89 -3.13 -10.01
N GLY A 240 6.54 -3.01 -11.17
CA GLY A 240 7.98 -3.26 -11.31
C GLY A 240 8.90 -2.35 -10.49
N HIS A 241 8.37 -1.27 -9.92
CA HIS A 241 9.08 -0.36 -9.02
C HIS A 241 9.10 -0.82 -7.55
N LEU A 242 8.32 -1.85 -7.19
CA LEU A 242 8.22 -2.36 -5.82
C LEU A 242 9.14 -3.57 -5.62
N SER A 243 9.74 -3.68 -4.43
CA SER A 243 10.48 -4.88 -4.02
C SER A 243 9.56 -6.01 -3.57
N ILE A 244 8.39 -5.68 -3.06
CA ILE A 244 7.36 -6.63 -2.63
C ILE A 244 6.13 -6.40 -3.48
N LEU A 245 5.71 -7.42 -4.23
CA LEU A 245 4.50 -7.28 -5.03
C LEU A 245 3.23 -7.31 -4.16
N PRO A 246 2.26 -6.43 -4.41
CA PRO A 246 0.97 -6.46 -3.72
C PRO A 246 0.21 -7.75 -4.06
N TYR A 247 -0.75 -8.09 -3.20
CA TYR A 247 -1.67 -9.21 -3.44
C TYR A 247 -2.34 -9.08 -4.81
N PRO A 248 -2.19 -10.08 -5.70
CA PRO A 248 -2.61 -9.97 -7.09
C PRO A 248 -4.12 -10.27 -7.25
N ALA A 249 -4.98 -9.43 -6.72
CA ALA A 249 -6.44 -9.57 -6.71
C ALA A 249 -7.05 -9.76 -8.11
N ARG A 250 -6.36 -9.35 -9.19
CA ARG A 250 -6.82 -9.55 -10.58
C ARG A 250 -7.06 -11.02 -10.96
N TYR A 251 -6.49 -11.95 -10.21
CA TYR A 251 -6.69 -13.40 -10.41
C TYR A 251 -7.81 -14.00 -9.57
N GLU A 252 -8.57 -13.17 -8.84
CA GLU A 252 -9.77 -13.64 -8.16
C GLU A 252 -10.89 -13.89 -9.16
N GLN A 253 -11.46 -15.10 -9.11
CA GLN A 253 -12.53 -15.54 -10.02
C GLN A 253 -13.54 -16.39 -9.28
N VAL A 254 -14.80 -16.27 -9.65
CA VAL A 254 -15.87 -17.16 -9.16
C VAL A 254 -16.19 -18.18 -10.23
N TRP A 255 -16.13 -19.46 -9.88
CA TRP A 255 -16.41 -20.57 -10.80
C TRP A 255 -17.63 -21.35 -10.37
N PRO A 256 -18.54 -21.68 -11.31
CA PRO A 256 -19.65 -22.54 -11.01
C PRO A 256 -19.18 -23.98 -10.75
N LEU A 257 -19.77 -24.60 -9.72
CA LEU A 257 -19.57 -26.00 -9.38
C LEU A 257 -20.54 -26.88 -10.17
N ARG A 258 -20.06 -27.99 -10.72
CA ARG A 258 -20.92 -28.99 -11.30
C ARG A 258 -21.75 -29.66 -10.19
N GLY A 259 -23.07 -29.44 -10.22
CA GLY A 259 -23.98 -29.93 -9.20
C GLY A 259 -24.57 -28.85 -8.28
N GLY A 260 -24.25 -27.59 -8.53
CA GLY A 260 -24.73 -26.40 -7.80
C GLY A 260 -23.72 -25.82 -6.80
N GLY A 261 -23.80 -24.53 -6.60
CA GLY A 261 -22.82 -23.76 -5.81
C GLY A 261 -21.66 -23.19 -6.65
N GLU A 262 -20.69 -22.62 -5.98
CA GLU A 262 -19.56 -21.95 -6.61
C GLU A 262 -18.27 -22.11 -5.80
N TYR A 263 -17.13 -21.93 -6.47
CA TYR A 263 -15.82 -21.76 -5.86
C TYR A 263 -15.37 -20.32 -6.01
N LEU A 264 -14.81 -19.75 -4.97
CA LEU A 264 -13.93 -18.58 -5.10
C LEU A 264 -12.49 -19.08 -5.36
N VAL A 265 -11.98 -18.83 -6.56
CA VAL A 265 -10.57 -19.09 -6.87
C VAL A 265 -9.81 -17.78 -6.74
N ARG A 266 -8.78 -17.81 -5.93
CA ARG A 266 -7.98 -16.60 -5.61
C ARG A 266 -6.54 -16.93 -5.26
N PRO A 267 -5.62 -15.97 -5.35
CA PRO A 267 -4.30 -16.14 -4.77
C PRO A 267 -4.36 -16.49 -3.28
N ILE A 268 -3.41 -17.31 -2.82
CA ILE A 268 -3.32 -17.69 -1.41
C ILE A 268 -2.95 -16.48 -0.56
N ARG A 269 -3.42 -16.46 0.71
CA ARG A 269 -3.15 -15.39 1.68
C ARG A 269 -2.50 -15.99 2.93
N PRO A 270 -1.78 -15.19 3.74
CA PRO A 270 -1.20 -15.66 5.00
C PRO A 270 -2.23 -16.27 5.98
N ASP A 271 -3.43 -15.72 6.04
CA ASP A 271 -4.54 -16.18 6.89
C ASP A 271 -5.18 -17.50 6.42
N ASP A 272 -4.80 -18.00 5.25
CA ASP A 272 -5.21 -19.31 4.76
C ASP A 272 -4.52 -20.49 5.48
N ALA A 273 -3.54 -20.24 6.32
CA ALA A 273 -2.70 -21.27 6.94
C ALA A 273 -3.52 -22.39 7.59
N GLN A 274 -4.56 -22.05 8.36
CA GLN A 274 -5.41 -23.04 9.01
C GLN A 274 -6.22 -23.86 8.01
N MET A 275 -6.72 -23.23 6.93
CA MET A 275 -7.49 -23.93 5.88
C MET A 275 -6.60 -24.86 5.05
N VAL A 276 -5.35 -24.46 4.76
CA VAL A 276 -4.35 -25.30 4.08
C VAL A 276 -3.98 -26.51 4.95
N GLN A 277 -3.75 -26.28 6.25
CA GLN A 277 -3.45 -27.37 7.19
C GLN A 277 -4.60 -28.37 7.26
N ARG A 278 -5.83 -27.86 7.33
CA ARG A 278 -7.02 -28.69 7.34
C ARG A 278 -7.15 -29.52 6.04
N LEU A 279 -6.96 -28.90 4.87
CA LEU A 279 -6.96 -29.62 3.59
C LEU A 279 -5.99 -30.80 3.62
N VAL A 280 -4.74 -30.58 4.07
CA VAL A 280 -3.72 -31.64 4.10
C VAL A 280 -4.08 -32.76 5.10
N LYS A 281 -4.65 -32.43 6.26
CA LYS A 281 -5.11 -33.42 7.25
C LYS A 281 -6.26 -34.30 6.73
N GLU A 282 -7.15 -33.73 5.94
CA GLU A 282 -8.34 -34.39 5.39
C GLU A 282 -8.04 -35.26 4.16
N LEU A 283 -6.86 -35.16 3.55
CA LEU A 283 -6.45 -36.02 2.43
C LEU A 283 -6.26 -37.49 2.86
N SER A 284 -6.52 -38.40 1.95
CA SER A 284 -6.11 -39.80 2.08
C SER A 284 -4.58 -39.94 2.19
N PRO A 285 -4.09 -41.04 2.80
CA PRO A 285 -2.66 -41.32 2.81
C PRO A 285 -2.04 -41.35 1.43
N GLU A 286 -2.76 -41.86 0.44
CA GLU A 286 -2.33 -41.95 -0.96
C GLU A 286 -2.17 -40.55 -1.58
N SER A 287 -3.16 -39.69 -1.45
CA SER A 287 -3.13 -38.30 -1.98
C SER A 287 -2.03 -37.45 -1.33
N ARG A 288 -1.80 -37.64 -0.02
CA ARG A 288 -0.67 -37.02 0.67
C ARG A 288 0.67 -37.50 0.12
N TYR A 289 0.83 -38.83 -0.06
CA TYR A 289 2.03 -39.39 -0.63
C TYR A 289 2.29 -38.89 -2.04
N PHE A 290 1.31 -38.84 -2.91
CA PHE A 290 1.45 -38.29 -4.26
C PHE A 290 1.88 -36.83 -4.29
N ARG A 291 1.48 -36.06 -3.28
CA ARG A 291 1.80 -34.62 -3.20
C ARG A 291 3.16 -34.35 -2.58
N PHE A 292 3.53 -35.07 -1.54
CA PHE A 292 4.70 -34.75 -0.71
C PHE A 292 5.85 -35.76 -0.83
N VAL A 293 5.63 -36.87 -1.52
CA VAL A 293 6.58 -37.99 -1.63
C VAL A 293 7.08 -38.46 -0.25
N SER A 294 6.27 -38.27 0.76
CA SER A 294 6.57 -38.62 2.16
C SER A 294 5.27 -38.87 2.93
N GLN A 295 5.39 -39.61 4.04
CA GLN A 295 4.23 -39.92 4.92
C GLN A 295 4.05 -38.81 5.97
N ILE A 296 3.71 -37.59 5.55
CA ILE A 296 3.35 -36.53 6.47
C ILE A 296 1.86 -36.58 6.82
N ALA A 297 1.55 -36.57 8.12
CA ALA A 297 0.16 -36.49 8.60
C ALA A 297 -0.35 -35.04 8.56
N GLU A 298 0.53 -34.09 8.83
CA GLU A 298 0.27 -32.65 8.85
C GLU A 298 1.51 -31.86 8.43
N LEU A 299 1.33 -30.61 7.97
CA LEU A 299 2.45 -29.75 7.61
C LEU A 299 3.13 -29.21 8.85
N PRO A 300 4.46 -29.34 8.98
CA PRO A 300 5.21 -28.62 10.02
C PRO A 300 5.00 -27.10 9.91
N PRO A 301 5.06 -26.33 11.01
CA PRO A 301 4.84 -24.88 10.99
C PRO A 301 5.69 -24.12 9.98
N SER A 302 6.96 -24.52 9.81
CA SER A 302 7.87 -23.90 8.81
C SER A 302 7.43 -24.16 7.38
N MET A 303 6.93 -25.33 7.07
CA MET A 303 6.41 -25.68 5.75
C MET A 303 5.07 -24.98 5.49
N LEU A 304 4.21 -24.90 6.49
CA LEU A 304 2.93 -24.20 6.39
C LEU A 304 3.15 -22.70 6.14
N ALA A 305 4.07 -22.07 6.86
CA ALA A 305 4.47 -20.68 6.62
C ALA A 305 4.99 -20.49 5.18
N ARG A 306 5.89 -21.37 4.71
CA ARG A 306 6.40 -21.33 3.35
C ARG A 306 5.31 -21.47 2.27
N PHE A 307 4.21 -22.16 2.56
CA PHE A 307 3.13 -22.35 1.61
C PHE A 307 2.15 -21.18 1.56
N THR A 308 2.06 -20.37 2.60
CA THR A 308 1.09 -19.28 2.74
C THR A 308 1.70 -17.89 2.73
N LEU A 309 2.97 -17.75 3.17
CA LEU A 309 3.73 -16.49 3.13
C LEU A 309 4.61 -16.47 1.88
N ILE A 310 3.98 -16.40 0.71
CA ILE A 310 4.68 -16.45 -0.56
C ILE A 310 5.07 -15.06 -1.06
N ASP A 311 6.19 -15.00 -1.77
CA ASP A 311 6.58 -13.84 -2.56
C ASP A 311 5.92 -13.94 -3.93
N TYR A 312 4.89 -13.14 -4.17
CA TYR A 312 4.16 -13.15 -5.43
C TYR A 312 5.02 -12.80 -6.66
N ASP A 313 6.24 -12.31 -6.49
CA ASP A 313 7.17 -12.11 -7.59
C ASP A 313 7.74 -13.43 -8.11
N ARG A 314 8.12 -14.31 -7.20
CA ARG A 314 8.80 -15.58 -7.50
C ARG A 314 7.87 -16.78 -7.48
N GLU A 315 6.74 -16.65 -6.82
CA GLU A 315 5.80 -17.75 -6.61
C GLU A 315 4.38 -17.29 -6.89
N MET A 316 3.55 -18.23 -7.27
CA MET A 316 2.11 -18.05 -7.28
C MET A 316 1.44 -19.31 -6.73
N ALA A 317 0.44 -19.11 -5.90
CA ALA A 317 -0.45 -20.20 -5.48
C ALA A 317 -1.89 -19.71 -5.59
N LEU A 318 -2.71 -20.46 -6.32
CA LEU A 318 -4.16 -20.23 -6.41
C LEU A 318 -4.86 -21.27 -5.55
N VAL A 319 -5.78 -20.83 -4.70
CA VAL A 319 -6.63 -21.68 -3.88
C VAL A 319 -8.06 -21.64 -4.37
N ALA A 320 -8.71 -22.80 -4.42
CA ALA A 320 -10.16 -22.89 -4.63
C ALA A 320 -10.84 -22.98 -3.27
N VAL A 321 -11.60 -21.96 -2.93
CA VAL A 321 -12.34 -21.87 -1.67
C VAL A 321 -13.80 -22.22 -1.94
N HIS A 322 -14.31 -23.23 -1.26
CA HIS A 322 -15.71 -23.62 -1.29
C HIS A 322 -16.41 -23.10 -0.03
N ARG A 323 -17.59 -22.51 -0.19
CA ARG A 323 -18.44 -22.07 0.91
C ARG A 323 -19.45 -23.18 1.24
N GLU A 324 -19.21 -23.86 2.34
CA GLU A 324 -20.11 -24.88 2.87
C GLU A 324 -21.22 -24.21 3.71
N ARG A 325 -22.44 -24.59 3.45
CA ARG A 325 -23.56 -24.21 4.29
C ARG A 325 -23.61 -25.18 5.50
N VAL A 326 -23.28 -24.65 6.67
CA VAL A 326 -23.32 -25.42 7.93
C VAL A 326 -24.48 -24.88 8.77
N VAL A 327 -25.30 -25.77 9.28
CA VAL A 327 -26.35 -25.44 10.26
C VAL A 327 -25.73 -25.68 11.63
N ASP A 328 -25.65 -24.64 12.48
CA ASP A 328 -25.12 -24.79 13.84
C ASP A 328 -26.14 -25.47 14.78
N GLU A 329 -25.71 -25.71 16.03
CA GLU A 329 -26.55 -26.39 17.04
C GLU A 329 -27.82 -25.59 17.41
N GLU A 330 -27.83 -24.29 17.10
CA GLU A 330 -28.95 -23.36 17.33
C GLU A 330 -29.88 -23.28 16.10
N GLY A 331 -29.57 -24.01 15.01
CA GLY A 331 -30.36 -24.03 13.78
C GLY A 331 -30.07 -22.84 12.83
N GLU A 332 -29.11 -21.99 13.14
CA GLU A 332 -28.69 -20.90 12.26
C GLU A 332 -27.81 -21.39 11.12
N VAL A 333 -28.04 -20.82 9.94
CA VAL A 333 -27.24 -21.13 8.74
C VAL A 333 -25.99 -20.25 8.73
N ARG A 334 -24.84 -20.89 8.90
CA ARG A 334 -23.53 -20.24 8.75
C ARG A 334 -22.82 -20.75 7.50
N HIS A 335 -22.02 -19.89 6.91
CA HIS A 335 -21.16 -20.25 5.80
C HIS A 335 -19.74 -20.47 6.33
N LYS A 336 -19.22 -21.68 6.13
CA LYS A 336 -17.85 -22.04 6.47
C LYS A 336 -17.03 -22.15 5.20
N GLU A 337 -15.92 -21.43 5.15
CA GLU A 337 -14.99 -21.51 4.04
C GLU A 337 -14.04 -22.69 4.22
N ARG A 338 -13.78 -23.41 3.13
CA ARG A 338 -12.85 -24.56 3.06
C ARG A 338 -12.06 -24.47 1.76
N ILE A 339 -10.73 -24.58 1.85
CA ILE A 339 -9.90 -24.76 0.67
C ILE A 339 -10.04 -26.21 0.21
N VAL A 340 -10.45 -26.41 -1.04
CA VAL A 340 -10.70 -27.72 -1.67
C VAL A 340 -9.73 -28.02 -2.81
N GLY A 341 -8.85 -27.08 -3.16
CA GLY A 341 -7.80 -27.28 -4.14
C GLY A 341 -6.78 -26.17 -4.10
N VAL A 342 -5.56 -26.50 -4.47
CA VAL A 342 -4.42 -25.58 -4.56
C VAL A 342 -3.61 -25.92 -5.81
N SER A 343 -3.37 -24.93 -6.68
CA SER A 343 -2.34 -25.00 -7.71
C SER A 343 -1.30 -23.94 -7.43
N ARG A 344 -0.03 -24.28 -7.58
CA ARG A 344 1.06 -23.32 -7.38
C ARG A 344 2.20 -23.55 -8.34
N TYR A 345 3.00 -22.52 -8.56
CA TYR A 345 4.33 -22.65 -9.12
C TYR A 345 5.37 -21.86 -8.33
N VAL A 346 6.61 -22.25 -8.48
CA VAL A 346 7.81 -21.54 -8.01
C VAL A 346 8.71 -21.33 -9.23
N THR A 347 9.08 -20.08 -9.46
CA THR A 347 9.96 -19.71 -10.60
C THR A 347 11.38 -20.23 -10.33
N ASN A 348 11.95 -20.84 -11.35
CA ASN A 348 13.34 -21.31 -11.31
C ASN A 348 14.33 -20.12 -11.39
N PRO A 349 15.59 -20.30 -10.98
CA PRO A 349 16.60 -19.25 -11.02
C PRO A 349 16.88 -18.65 -12.42
N ASP A 350 16.49 -19.34 -13.50
CA ASP A 350 16.59 -18.87 -14.86
C ASP A 350 15.56 -17.80 -15.24
N HIS A 351 14.53 -17.61 -14.40
CA HIS A 351 13.39 -16.71 -14.61
C HIS A 351 12.59 -16.95 -15.90
N THR A 352 12.82 -18.08 -16.57
CA THR A 352 12.13 -18.46 -17.81
C THR A 352 11.24 -19.68 -17.63
N SER A 353 11.53 -20.48 -16.62
CA SER A 353 10.79 -21.71 -16.30
C SER A 353 10.32 -21.70 -14.84
N CYS A 354 9.34 -22.55 -14.53
CA CYS A 354 8.85 -22.71 -13.16
C CYS A 354 8.42 -24.16 -12.87
N GLU A 355 8.54 -24.56 -11.61
CA GLU A 355 8.07 -25.85 -11.13
C GLU A 355 6.66 -25.72 -10.54
N PHE A 356 5.72 -26.52 -11.05
CA PHE A 356 4.35 -26.49 -10.55
C PHE A 356 4.03 -27.65 -9.59
N ALA A 357 2.98 -27.44 -8.81
CA ALA A 357 2.36 -28.44 -7.98
C ALA A 357 0.85 -28.24 -7.91
N LEU A 358 0.09 -29.33 -7.89
CA LEU A 358 -1.35 -29.33 -7.81
C LEU A 358 -1.83 -30.26 -6.68
N LEU A 359 -2.85 -29.83 -5.98
CA LEU A 359 -3.53 -30.61 -4.94
C LEU A 359 -5.04 -30.34 -5.01
N VAL A 360 -5.84 -31.40 -4.91
CA VAL A 360 -7.30 -31.31 -4.86
C VAL A 360 -7.78 -32.24 -3.75
N ALA A 361 -8.74 -31.79 -2.95
CA ALA A 361 -9.38 -32.60 -1.92
C ALA A 361 -10.03 -33.84 -2.54
N ASP A 362 -9.95 -34.99 -1.86
CA ASP A 362 -10.37 -36.26 -2.41
C ASP A 362 -11.87 -36.27 -2.78
N ASP A 363 -12.71 -35.63 -1.97
CA ASP A 363 -14.16 -35.48 -2.21
C ASP A 363 -14.50 -34.54 -3.38
N PHE A 364 -13.54 -33.77 -3.88
CA PHE A 364 -13.62 -32.90 -5.06
C PHE A 364 -12.87 -33.47 -6.28
N ALA A 365 -12.23 -34.62 -6.15
CA ALA A 365 -11.54 -35.28 -7.24
C ALA A 365 -12.52 -35.70 -8.34
N GLY A 366 -12.07 -35.71 -9.60
CA GLY A 366 -12.91 -36.12 -10.74
C GLY A 366 -13.96 -35.09 -11.19
N LYS A 367 -14.20 -34.02 -10.46
CA LYS A 367 -15.20 -32.97 -10.80
C LYS A 367 -14.66 -31.87 -11.74
N GLY A 368 -13.45 -32.02 -12.26
CA GLY A 368 -12.83 -31.08 -13.20
C GLY A 368 -12.06 -29.92 -12.53
N LEU A 369 -12.08 -29.82 -11.20
CA LEU A 369 -11.41 -28.74 -10.45
C LEU A 369 -9.89 -28.70 -10.73
N GLY A 370 -9.22 -29.88 -10.72
CA GLY A 370 -7.78 -29.95 -10.97
C GLY A 370 -7.39 -29.45 -12.37
N SER A 371 -8.17 -29.76 -13.40
CA SER A 371 -7.93 -29.24 -14.76
C SER A 371 -8.08 -27.72 -14.83
N ARG A 372 -9.09 -27.16 -14.18
CA ARG A 372 -9.31 -25.70 -14.14
C ARG A 372 -8.20 -24.98 -13.38
N LEU A 373 -7.81 -25.47 -12.20
CA LEU A 373 -6.69 -24.93 -11.42
C LEU A 373 -5.38 -24.97 -12.20
N MET A 374 -5.15 -26.08 -12.96
CA MET A 374 -3.96 -26.19 -13.80
C MET A 374 -3.97 -25.16 -14.93
N LEU A 375 -5.07 -24.99 -15.63
CA LEU A 375 -5.20 -23.98 -16.68
C LEU A 375 -5.01 -22.56 -16.12
N SER A 376 -5.60 -22.24 -14.98
CA SER A 376 -5.45 -20.91 -14.37
C SER A 376 -4.02 -20.62 -13.93
N ILE A 377 -3.30 -21.60 -13.36
CA ILE A 377 -1.91 -21.37 -12.97
C ILE A 377 -0.99 -21.24 -14.21
N MET A 378 -1.31 -21.93 -15.31
CA MET A 378 -0.65 -21.76 -16.59
C MET A 378 -0.89 -20.37 -17.20
N GLU A 379 -2.13 -19.85 -17.10
CA GLU A 379 -2.46 -18.48 -17.53
C GLU A 379 -1.65 -17.46 -16.74
N VAL A 380 -1.58 -17.60 -15.42
CA VAL A 380 -0.77 -16.72 -14.57
C VAL A 380 0.71 -16.80 -14.94
N ALA A 381 1.26 -18.01 -15.19
CA ALA A 381 2.65 -18.18 -15.61
C ALA A 381 2.93 -17.51 -16.97
N ARG A 382 1.98 -17.63 -17.91
CA ARG A 382 2.05 -16.96 -19.23
C ARG A 382 1.99 -15.44 -19.11
N ASP A 383 1.08 -14.90 -18.28
CA ASP A 383 0.98 -13.48 -18.02
C ASP A 383 2.27 -12.89 -17.45
N ARG A 384 3.04 -13.73 -16.77
CA ARG A 384 4.35 -13.37 -16.20
C ARG A 384 5.53 -13.68 -17.13
N GLY A 385 5.26 -14.11 -18.36
CA GLY A 385 6.26 -14.37 -19.37
C GLY A 385 7.10 -15.63 -19.15
N LEU A 386 6.65 -16.54 -18.27
CA LEU A 386 7.29 -17.84 -18.10
C LEU A 386 7.01 -18.71 -19.34
N ALA A 387 8.08 -19.24 -19.93
CA ALA A 387 8.01 -20.01 -21.16
C ALA A 387 7.68 -21.48 -20.91
N GLU A 388 8.07 -22.02 -19.75
CA GLU A 388 7.95 -23.45 -19.45
C GLU A 388 7.46 -23.70 -18.02
N LEU A 389 6.50 -24.62 -17.91
CA LEU A 389 5.98 -25.15 -16.64
C LEU A 389 6.44 -26.62 -16.50
N GLN A 390 7.27 -26.89 -15.52
CA GLN A 390 7.81 -28.22 -15.27
C GLN A 390 7.15 -28.86 -14.03
N GLY A 391 7.04 -30.18 -13.98
CA GLY A 391 6.54 -30.86 -12.82
C GLY A 391 6.93 -32.31 -12.76
N LEU A 392 7.23 -32.79 -11.56
CA LEU A 392 7.52 -34.18 -11.27
C LEU A 392 6.23 -34.92 -10.90
N VAL A 393 5.91 -35.95 -11.66
CA VAL A 393 4.74 -36.80 -11.41
C VAL A 393 5.19 -38.24 -11.19
N LEU A 394 4.76 -38.83 -10.07
CA LEU A 394 5.05 -40.22 -9.77
C LEU A 394 4.42 -41.14 -10.82
N ALA A 395 5.15 -42.13 -11.31
CA ALA A 395 4.70 -43.06 -12.34
C ALA A 395 3.43 -43.86 -11.95
N ASN A 396 3.20 -44.04 -10.67
CA ASN A 396 2.05 -44.69 -10.11
C ASN A 396 0.87 -43.74 -9.80
N ASN A 397 0.92 -42.47 -10.28
CA ASN A 397 -0.19 -41.52 -10.18
C ASN A 397 -0.92 -41.38 -11.55
N PRO A 398 -1.82 -42.29 -11.91
CA PRO A 398 -2.47 -42.31 -13.22
C PRO A 398 -3.37 -41.10 -13.45
N THR A 399 -3.97 -40.57 -12.38
CA THR A 399 -4.85 -39.41 -12.45
C THR A 399 -4.08 -38.15 -12.89
N MET A 400 -2.95 -37.89 -12.29
CA MET A 400 -2.11 -36.75 -12.63
C MET A 400 -1.46 -36.92 -14.02
N LEU A 401 -0.97 -38.13 -14.34
CA LEU A 401 -0.44 -38.42 -15.68
C LEU A 401 -1.48 -38.21 -16.78
N LYS A 402 -2.74 -38.57 -16.54
CA LYS A 402 -3.84 -38.31 -17.48
C LYS A 402 -4.15 -36.83 -17.62
N LEU A 403 -4.04 -36.07 -16.54
CA LEU A 403 -4.23 -34.61 -16.56
C LEU A 403 -3.14 -33.92 -17.40
N MET A 404 -1.89 -34.34 -17.27
CA MET A 404 -0.73 -33.77 -18.00
C MET A 404 -0.69 -34.09 -19.50
N ARG A 405 -1.40 -35.13 -19.95
CA ARG A 405 -1.50 -35.51 -21.34
C ARG A 405 -2.61 -34.80 -22.13
N ARG A 406 -3.41 -34.01 -21.46
CA ARG A 406 -4.50 -33.20 -22.05
C ARG A 406 -4.05 -31.78 -22.35
#